data_8e1a8ac71f413606413036a86ae96c0d
#
_entry.id   8e1a8ac71f413606413036a86ae96c0d
#
_cell.length_a   1.000
_cell.length_b   1.000
_cell.length_c   1.000
_cell.angle_alpha   90.00
_cell.angle_beta   90.00
_cell.angle_gamma   90.00
#
_symmetry.space_group_name_H-M   'P 1'
#
loop_
_entity.id
_entity.type
_entity.pdbx_description
1 polymer ?
#
loop_
_entity_poly.entity_id
_entity_poly.type
_entity_poly.pdbx_seq_one_letter_code
_entity_poly.pdbx_strand_id
1 'polypeptide(L)'
;MGTSWIIEGQVDPRWPINTRGNVGEVFPEVLTPLSYRLGVIAAEKAWRDAYTELGVARKGDFASDDPVIVGLYGGYAYLNLSYLRILGVRAPSSSPEAIDVAFFGEGDPPPYMPRKGDKSLLSTLKILKSVLGALGTRSMPAMVADSYGKADAHRALCPELDAPDEDLLAYLHAFPVAFGPAFHNHMLSTALASIVTGVLADACAAAGQPGLVTHLIGSAGDVKSAEYSKDLYAIARAVIGRPSVMAAFDVGVDGLLDRVADDPEAADFRARFADFTATHGHRGPNDWELSSRNWENTPELALLAIDRMRLADYDLDPAGRLADDEDRRQAAVDVVRPHLKGMDRKNFDKALAAAPWWAQAREATRDRAIRIGAPTKQVYRELVRRAAGRGGDPDPVRVALLDPIDELPGYLDDPPAYLATIAERGALFRRYAAVEPRFFITSQDEVPTIEELEADHAARTTVPTAVPGDVLTGASGCQGVARGRARVVMDPADAIYLEPGEVLVAPITDPAWTPLFLPSAAVVVNVGALMSHAVIVSRELGIPCVVSVEEATSRIPDGALVEVDGTAGTVTVLEA
;
A
#
# COMPACT_ATOMS: atom_id res chain seq x y z
N MET A 1 -9.95 -35.21 -7.48
CA MET A 1 -9.28 -34.38 -6.45
C MET A 1 -9.54 -32.95 -6.84
N GLY A 2 -10.46 -32.25 -6.19
CA GLY A 2 -10.70 -30.84 -6.45
C GLY A 2 -9.50 -30.07 -5.92
N THR A 3 -8.65 -29.63 -6.80
CA THR A 3 -7.60 -28.67 -6.45
C THR A 3 -8.29 -27.33 -6.20
N SER A 4 -8.51 -27.00 -4.93
CA SER A 4 -8.87 -25.64 -4.55
C SER A 4 -7.76 -24.73 -5.08
N TRP A 5 -8.09 -23.89 -6.05
CA TRP A 5 -7.16 -22.88 -6.58
C TRP A 5 -6.92 -21.76 -5.55
N ILE A 6 -7.83 -21.63 -4.61
CA ILE A 6 -7.64 -20.76 -3.44
C ILE A 6 -6.59 -21.44 -2.59
N ILE A 7 -5.46 -20.79 -2.51
CA ILE A 7 -4.35 -21.25 -1.70
C ILE A 7 -4.72 -20.92 -0.26
N GLU A 8 -5.21 -21.92 0.46
CA GLU A 8 -5.44 -21.82 1.89
C GLU A 8 -4.18 -22.23 2.63
N GLY A 9 -3.54 -21.27 3.26
CA GLY A 9 -2.46 -21.53 4.20
C GLY A 9 -2.98 -22.24 5.44
N GLN A 10 -2.09 -22.97 6.09
CA GLN A 10 -2.39 -23.49 7.44
C GLN A 10 -1.90 -22.50 8.47
N VAL A 11 -2.72 -22.22 9.48
CA VAL A 11 -2.33 -21.41 10.63
C VAL A 11 -1.22 -22.11 11.39
N ASP A 12 -0.05 -21.48 11.47
CA ASP A 12 1.08 -22.03 12.24
C ASP A 12 0.73 -22.05 13.75
N PRO A 13 0.71 -23.24 14.39
CA PRO A 13 0.35 -23.33 15.81
C PRO A 13 1.29 -22.56 16.76
N ARG A 14 2.51 -22.27 16.31
CA ARG A 14 3.46 -21.43 17.05
C ARG A 14 3.14 -19.95 16.88
N TRP A 15 2.61 -19.55 15.74
CA TRP A 15 2.34 -18.18 15.37
C TRP A 15 0.87 -18.02 14.93
N PRO A 16 -0.12 -18.23 15.84
CA PRO A 16 -1.50 -18.42 15.41
C PRO A 16 -2.24 -17.13 15.02
N ILE A 17 -1.79 -15.96 15.53
CA ILE A 17 -2.53 -14.71 15.32
C ILE A 17 -2.10 -14.08 13.99
N ASN A 18 -3.05 -13.94 13.09
CA ASN A 18 -2.89 -13.32 11.78
C ASN A 18 -3.85 -12.13 11.65
N THR A 19 -3.47 -11.10 10.91
CA THR A 19 -4.23 -9.86 10.78
C THR A 19 -4.21 -9.31 9.36
N ARG A 20 -5.30 -8.64 8.99
CA ARG A 20 -5.39 -7.81 7.77
C ARG A 20 -4.74 -6.44 7.96
N GLY A 21 -4.41 -6.05 9.18
CA GLY A 21 -3.76 -4.77 9.46
C GLY A 21 -2.48 -4.61 8.65
N ASN A 22 -2.30 -3.47 7.98
CA ASN A 22 -1.26 -3.13 7.03
C ASN A 22 -1.31 -3.92 5.71
N VAL A 23 -1.37 -5.27 5.73
CA VAL A 23 -1.39 -6.07 4.49
C VAL A 23 -2.66 -5.86 3.68
N GLY A 24 -3.76 -5.48 4.31
CA GLY A 24 -4.99 -5.09 3.62
C GLY A 24 -4.82 -3.86 2.72
N GLU A 25 -3.86 -2.99 3.02
CA GLU A 25 -3.50 -1.85 2.15
C GLU A 25 -2.58 -2.26 0.98
N VAL A 26 -1.82 -3.36 1.18
CA VAL A 26 -0.88 -3.88 0.18
C VAL A 26 -1.58 -4.80 -0.81
N PHE A 27 -2.47 -5.66 -0.30
CA PHE A 27 -3.33 -6.57 -1.04
C PHE A 27 -4.77 -6.39 -0.56
N PRO A 28 -5.47 -5.34 -1.01
CA PRO A 28 -6.85 -5.07 -0.60
C PRO A 28 -7.81 -6.16 -1.07
N GLU A 29 -7.55 -6.71 -2.24
CA GLU A 29 -8.39 -7.67 -2.94
C GLU A 29 -7.97 -9.13 -2.68
N VAL A 30 -8.75 -10.05 -3.22
CA VAL A 30 -8.41 -11.48 -3.28
C VAL A 30 -7.14 -11.67 -4.08
N LEU A 31 -6.17 -12.37 -3.49
CA LEU A 31 -4.86 -12.58 -4.12
C LEU A 31 -4.94 -13.69 -5.18
N THR A 32 -4.37 -13.42 -6.35
CA THR A 32 -4.31 -14.42 -7.43
C THR A 32 -3.19 -15.45 -7.20
N PRO A 33 -3.34 -16.69 -7.69
CA PRO A 33 -2.25 -17.67 -7.75
C PRO A 33 -0.99 -17.14 -8.43
N LEU A 34 -1.14 -16.32 -9.47
CA LEU A 34 -0.01 -15.66 -10.14
C LEU A 34 0.86 -14.87 -9.15
N SER A 35 0.27 -13.95 -8.41
CA SER A 35 0.99 -13.10 -7.45
C SER A 35 1.46 -13.86 -6.23
N TYR A 36 0.69 -14.84 -5.77
CA TYR A 36 1.12 -15.68 -4.66
C TYR A 36 2.39 -16.47 -4.99
N ARG A 37 2.37 -17.23 -6.09
CA ARG A 37 3.46 -18.13 -6.48
C ARG A 37 4.73 -17.38 -6.84
N LEU A 38 4.61 -16.27 -7.58
CA LEU A 38 5.77 -15.52 -8.06
C LEU A 38 6.20 -14.43 -7.09
N GLY A 39 5.26 -13.76 -6.41
CA GLY A 39 5.52 -12.61 -5.54
C GLY A 39 5.60 -12.96 -4.06
N VAL A 40 4.51 -13.47 -3.47
CA VAL A 40 4.41 -13.64 -2.01
C VAL A 40 5.42 -14.65 -1.47
N ILE A 41 5.63 -15.79 -2.14
CA ILE A 41 6.64 -16.79 -1.72
C ILE A 41 8.05 -16.19 -1.73
N ALA A 42 8.38 -15.38 -2.74
CA ALA A 42 9.67 -14.69 -2.80
C ALA A 42 9.79 -13.59 -1.73
N ALA A 43 8.71 -12.85 -1.47
CA ALA A 43 8.63 -11.85 -0.41
C ALA A 43 8.81 -12.48 0.98
N GLU A 44 8.15 -13.59 1.26
CA GLU A 44 8.30 -14.34 2.51
C GLU A 44 9.74 -14.70 2.81
N LYS A 45 10.43 -15.31 1.84
CA LYS A 45 11.84 -15.65 1.97
C LYS A 45 12.70 -14.42 2.21
N ALA A 46 12.51 -13.39 1.41
CA ALA A 46 13.26 -12.13 1.54
C ALA A 46 13.04 -11.45 2.89
N TRP A 47 11.81 -11.50 3.43
CA TRP A 47 11.48 -10.97 4.75
C TRP A 47 12.18 -11.75 5.87
N ARG A 48 12.16 -13.08 5.81
CA ARG A 48 12.91 -13.94 6.76
C ARG A 48 14.40 -13.64 6.74
N ASP A 49 14.98 -13.46 5.55
CA ASP A 49 16.40 -13.15 5.38
C ASP A 49 16.73 -11.76 5.99
N ALA A 50 15.93 -10.74 5.70
CA ALA A 50 16.06 -9.40 6.28
C ALA A 50 15.96 -9.40 7.81
N TYR A 51 14.98 -10.11 8.36
CA TYR A 51 14.81 -10.24 9.81
C TYR A 51 15.93 -11.06 10.46
N THR A 52 16.54 -12.01 9.73
CA THR A 52 17.73 -12.76 10.18
C THR A 52 18.94 -11.84 10.24
N GLU A 53 19.12 -10.99 9.24
CA GLU A 53 20.19 -9.98 9.20
C GLU A 53 20.08 -8.99 10.35
N LEU A 54 18.88 -8.49 10.64
CA LEU A 54 18.61 -7.61 11.78
C LEU A 54 18.76 -8.31 13.14
N GLY A 55 18.73 -9.65 13.18
CA GLY A 55 18.76 -10.45 14.41
C GLY A 55 17.36 -10.72 15.01
N VAL A 56 16.28 -10.30 14.33
CA VAL A 56 14.91 -10.59 14.76
C VAL A 56 14.60 -12.07 14.55
N ALA A 57 14.78 -12.60 13.33
CA ALA A 57 14.56 -13.99 13.03
C ALA A 57 15.75 -14.86 13.49
N ARG A 58 15.45 -16.10 13.85
CA ARG A 58 16.42 -17.10 14.31
C ARG A 58 16.19 -18.42 13.60
N LYS A 59 17.28 -19.20 13.45
CA LYS A 59 17.19 -20.59 13.02
C LYS A 59 16.25 -21.36 13.97
N GLY A 60 15.22 -21.97 13.43
CA GLY A 60 14.22 -22.72 14.19
C GLY A 60 13.00 -21.90 14.66
N ASP A 61 12.88 -20.63 14.27
CA ASP A 61 11.63 -19.89 14.43
C ASP A 61 10.55 -20.42 13.46
N PHE A 62 10.96 -20.94 12.31
CA PHE A 62 10.10 -21.55 11.30
C PHE A 62 10.34 -23.05 11.22
N ALA A 63 9.27 -23.84 11.15
CA ALA A 63 9.33 -25.30 11.07
C ALA A 63 9.60 -25.79 9.63
N SER A 64 9.23 -25.00 8.62
CA SER A 64 9.35 -25.28 7.19
C SER A 64 9.69 -24.01 6.41
N ASP A 65 9.86 -24.17 5.10
CA ASP A 65 10.00 -23.04 4.16
C ASP A 65 8.62 -22.48 3.74
N ASP A 66 7.52 -23.09 4.17
CA ASP A 66 6.18 -22.58 3.88
C ASP A 66 5.98 -21.17 4.41
N PRO A 67 5.22 -20.32 3.72
CA PRO A 67 4.92 -18.96 4.17
C PRO A 67 4.25 -18.95 5.54
N VAL A 68 4.80 -18.11 6.43
CA VAL A 68 4.28 -17.91 7.81
C VAL A 68 4.07 -16.43 8.08
N ILE A 69 4.97 -15.56 7.62
CA ILE A 69 4.87 -14.10 7.84
C ILE A 69 3.69 -13.55 7.04
N VAL A 70 3.53 -14.03 5.81
CA VAL A 70 2.40 -13.69 4.93
C VAL A 70 1.57 -14.94 4.68
N GLY A 71 0.52 -15.12 5.47
CA GLY A 71 -0.45 -16.20 5.30
C GLY A 71 -1.55 -15.86 4.30
N LEU A 72 -2.18 -16.90 3.74
CA LEU A 72 -3.40 -16.77 2.94
C LEU A 72 -4.54 -17.53 3.62
N TYR A 73 -5.63 -16.82 3.87
CA TYR A 73 -6.82 -17.38 4.50
C TYR A 73 -8.07 -16.79 3.86
N GLY A 74 -9.00 -17.65 3.43
CA GLY A 74 -10.20 -17.21 2.75
C GLY A 74 -9.92 -16.37 1.50
N GLY A 75 -8.88 -16.71 0.73
CA GLY A 75 -8.47 -16.00 -0.48
C GLY A 75 -7.73 -14.67 -0.26
N TYR A 76 -7.57 -14.21 0.98
CA TYR A 76 -6.94 -12.93 1.31
C TYR A 76 -5.58 -13.10 1.99
N ALA A 77 -4.69 -12.12 1.79
CA ALA A 77 -3.39 -12.09 2.44
C ALA A 77 -3.50 -11.56 3.88
N TYR A 78 -2.77 -12.17 4.80
CA TYR A 78 -2.67 -11.79 6.21
C TYR A 78 -1.22 -11.67 6.63
N LEU A 79 -0.91 -10.74 7.52
CA LEU A 79 0.36 -10.71 8.23
C LEU A 79 0.26 -11.48 9.54
N ASN A 80 1.30 -12.23 9.84
CA ASN A 80 1.40 -12.97 11.09
C ASN A 80 1.78 -12.06 12.25
N LEU A 81 0.77 -11.57 12.98
CA LEU A 81 0.95 -10.65 14.12
C LEU A 81 1.73 -11.31 15.27
N SER A 82 1.51 -12.60 15.50
CA SER A 82 2.28 -13.34 16.52
C SER A 82 3.78 -13.24 16.26
N TYR A 83 4.19 -13.40 15.01
CA TYR A 83 5.62 -13.32 14.62
C TYR A 83 6.13 -11.89 14.60
N LEU A 84 5.36 -10.93 14.08
CA LEU A 84 5.76 -9.52 14.06
C LEU A 84 6.03 -8.98 15.48
N ARG A 85 5.25 -9.38 16.47
CA ARG A 85 5.44 -9.04 17.89
C ARG A 85 6.79 -9.53 18.47
N ILE A 86 7.43 -10.53 17.84
CA ILE A 86 8.76 -11.00 18.23
C ILE A 86 9.83 -9.92 18.07
N LEU A 87 9.66 -8.99 17.16
CA LEU A 87 10.53 -7.80 17.10
C LEU A 87 10.44 -7.02 18.42
N GLY A 88 9.24 -6.74 18.92
CA GLY A 88 9.04 -6.06 20.21
C GLY A 88 9.60 -6.87 21.40
N VAL A 89 9.46 -8.20 21.40
CA VAL A 89 10.00 -9.07 22.46
C VAL A 89 11.53 -9.11 22.48
N ARG A 90 12.18 -9.05 21.30
CA ARG A 90 13.64 -9.18 21.15
C ARG A 90 14.37 -7.84 21.10
N ALA A 91 13.67 -6.75 20.76
CA ALA A 91 14.26 -5.42 20.71
C ALA A 91 14.43 -4.82 22.12
N PRO A 92 15.57 -4.14 22.39
CA PRO A 92 15.76 -3.42 23.65
C PRO A 92 14.70 -2.32 23.82
N SER A 93 14.13 -2.20 25.00
CA SER A 93 13.16 -1.13 25.34
C SER A 93 11.90 -1.11 24.45
N SER A 94 11.53 -2.26 23.87
CA SER A 94 10.29 -2.43 23.11
C SER A 94 9.44 -3.55 23.73
N SER A 95 8.19 -3.66 23.30
CA SER A 95 7.25 -4.68 23.75
C SER A 95 6.32 -5.13 22.60
N PRO A 96 5.63 -6.27 22.76
CA PRO A 96 4.58 -6.67 21.81
C PRO A 96 3.51 -5.58 21.64
N GLU A 97 3.12 -4.91 22.73
CA GLU A 97 2.12 -3.84 22.74
C GLU A 97 2.57 -2.62 21.93
N ALA A 98 3.88 -2.32 21.92
CA ALA A 98 4.41 -1.26 21.05
C ALA A 98 4.26 -1.59 19.55
N ILE A 99 4.34 -2.87 19.19
CA ILE A 99 4.04 -3.33 17.82
C ILE A 99 2.54 -3.19 17.54
N ASP A 100 1.68 -3.57 18.49
CA ASP A 100 0.24 -3.44 18.36
C ASP A 100 -0.19 -1.99 18.12
N VAL A 101 0.34 -1.06 18.91
CA VAL A 101 0.08 0.38 18.74
C VAL A 101 0.55 0.87 17.36
N ALA A 102 1.68 0.38 16.86
CA ALA A 102 2.18 0.76 15.53
C ALA A 102 1.27 0.27 14.38
N PHE A 103 0.60 -0.88 14.57
CA PHE A 103 -0.29 -1.48 13.57
C PHE A 103 -1.76 -1.04 13.70
N PHE A 104 -2.24 -0.82 14.92
CA PHE A 104 -3.67 -0.66 15.20
C PHE A 104 -4.02 0.63 15.95
N GLY A 105 -3.02 1.43 16.36
CA GLY A 105 -3.27 2.60 17.20
C GLY A 105 -3.83 2.20 18.57
N GLU A 106 -5.01 2.71 18.92
CA GLU A 106 -5.74 2.37 20.17
C GLU A 106 -6.68 1.16 20.01
N GLY A 107 -6.60 0.43 18.88
CA GLY A 107 -7.39 -0.78 18.64
C GLY A 107 -7.08 -1.87 19.68
N ASP A 108 -7.99 -2.84 19.82
CA ASP A 108 -7.90 -3.96 20.76
C ASP A 108 -7.57 -5.29 20.04
N PRO A 109 -6.30 -5.52 19.63
CA PRO A 109 -5.90 -6.75 18.99
C PRO A 109 -5.89 -7.93 19.99
N PRO A 110 -6.02 -9.19 19.52
CA PRO A 110 -5.90 -10.36 20.37
C PRO A 110 -4.60 -10.32 21.19
N PRO A 111 -4.62 -10.66 22.50
CA PRO A 111 -3.49 -10.48 23.38
C PRO A 111 -2.27 -11.32 22.97
N TYR A 112 -1.07 -10.78 23.18
CA TYR A 112 0.16 -11.53 23.00
C TYR A 112 0.29 -12.65 24.04
N MET A 113 0.53 -13.88 23.59
CA MET A 113 0.75 -15.05 24.44
C MET A 113 2.23 -15.43 24.44
N PRO A 114 2.99 -15.11 25.52
CA PRO A 114 4.41 -15.42 25.61
C PRO A 114 4.70 -16.92 25.51
N ARG A 115 5.73 -17.29 24.76
CA ARG A 115 6.16 -18.68 24.58
C ARG A 115 7.63 -18.86 24.90
N LYS A 116 7.99 -20.10 25.26
CA LYS A 116 9.39 -20.48 25.49
C LYS A 116 10.19 -20.28 24.21
N GLY A 117 11.28 -19.49 24.30
CA GLY A 117 12.17 -19.21 23.17
C GLY A 117 11.87 -17.91 22.41
N ASP A 118 10.82 -17.16 22.77
CA ASP A 118 10.56 -15.85 22.16
C ASP A 118 11.68 -14.86 22.50
N LYS A 119 12.10 -14.81 23.76
CA LYS A 119 13.24 -13.99 24.20
C LYS A 119 14.58 -14.59 23.77
N SER A 120 15.52 -13.74 23.39
CA SER A 120 16.89 -14.13 22.99
C SER A 120 17.88 -13.00 23.22
N LEU A 121 18.83 -13.22 24.12
CA LEU A 121 19.89 -12.24 24.39
C LEU A 121 20.77 -11.99 23.16
N LEU A 122 21.08 -13.02 22.35
CA LEU A 122 21.84 -12.87 21.12
C LEU A 122 21.09 -12.03 20.08
N SER A 123 19.78 -12.23 19.94
CA SER A 123 18.93 -11.40 19.11
C SER A 123 18.93 -9.95 19.59
N THR A 124 18.74 -9.73 20.89
CA THR A 124 18.76 -8.39 21.47
C THR A 124 20.06 -7.65 21.21
N LEU A 125 21.21 -8.32 21.31
CA LEU A 125 22.52 -7.71 21.01
C LEU A 125 22.68 -7.39 19.52
N LYS A 126 22.20 -8.26 18.61
CA LYS A 126 22.23 -7.99 17.18
C LYS A 126 21.31 -6.82 16.81
N ILE A 127 20.09 -6.81 17.34
CA ILE A 127 19.14 -5.71 17.10
C ILE A 127 19.72 -4.40 17.65
N LEU A 128 20.33 -4.39 18.83
CA LEU A 128 20.99 -3.21 19.37
C LEU A 128 22.08 -2.66 18.45
N LYS A 129 22.88 -3.54 17.84
CA LYS A 129 23.87 -3.13 16.83
C LYS A 129 23.19 -2.47 15.61
N SER A 130 22.08 -3.04 15.12
CA SER A 130 21.32 -2.48 14.01
C SER A 130 20.69 -1.13 14.37
N VAL A 131 20.14 -0.99 15.59
CA VAL A 131 19.64 0.29 16.13
C VAL A 131 20.72 1.37 16.14
N LEU A 132 21.90 1.04 16.67
CA LEU A 132 23.03 1.99 16.73
C LEU A 132 23.50 2.40 15.34
N GLY A 133 23.52 1.45 14.39
CA GLY A 133 23.81 1.71 12.98
C GLY A 133 22.78 2.65 12.35
N ALA A 134 21.49 2.36 12.55
CA ALA A 134 20.40 3.19 12.03
C ALA A 134 20.44 4.62 12.57
N LEU A 135 20.62 4.79 13.87
CA LEU A 135 20.75 6.10 14.52
C LEU A 135 22.02 6.86 14.09
N GLY A 136 23.02 6.15 13.59
CA GLY A 136 24.26 6.71 13.04
C GLY A 136 24.17 7.22 11.59
N THR A 137 23.08 6.90 10.87
CA THR A 137 22.92 7.22 9.45
C THR A 137 22.84 8.74 9.21
N ARG A 138 23.61 9.24 8.25
CA ARG A 138 23.71 10.67 7.87
C ARG A 138 23.72 10.89 6.36
N SER A 139 23.42 9.86 5.58
CA SER A 139 23.35 9.88 4.12
C SER A 139 22.45 8.74 3.64
N MET A 140 22.06 8.77 2.37
CA MET A 140 21.26 7.73 1.78
C MET A 140 21.93 6.36 1.92
N PRO A 141 21.23 5.34 2.49
CA PRO A 141 21.78 3.99 2.62
C PRO A 141 22.12 3.35 1.28
N ALA A 142 23.23 2.62 1.22
CA ALA A 142 23.71 1.97 -0.02
C ALA A 142 22.69 0.98 -0.62
N MET A 143 21.82 0.37 0.19
CA MET A 143 20.77 -0.52 -0.29
C MET A 143 19.79 0.15 -1.27
N VAL A 144 19.68 1.47 -1.24
CA VAL A 144 18.85 2.21 -2.21
C VAL A 144 19.47 2.11 -3.60
N ALA A 145 20.76 2.43 -3.75
CA ALA A 145 21.47 2.31 -5.03
C ALA A 145 21.48 0.86 -5.55
N ASP A 146 21.64 -0.12 -4.66
CA ASP A 146 21.55 -1.54 -5.00
C ASP A 146 20.17 -1.93 -5.54
N SER A 147 19.09 -1.41 -4.94
CA SER A 147 17.71 -1.64 -5.40
C SER A 147 17.44 -1.00 -6.78
N TYR A 148 18.03 0.18 -7.06
CA TYR A 148 17.97 0.79 -8.39
C TYR A 148 18.66 -0.12 -9.42
N GLY A 149 19.90 -0.54 -9.15
CA GLY A 149 20.62 -1.42 -10.05
C GLY A 149 19.90 -2.74 -10.34
N LYS A 150 19.24 -3.34 -9.34
CA LYS A 150 18.44 -4.57 -9.52
C LYS A 150 17.22 -4.35 -10.40
N ALA A 151 16.49 -3.26 -10.21
CA ALA A 151 15.32 -2.94 -11.02
C ALA A 151 15.71 -2.68 -12.49
N ASP A 152 16.76 -1.90 -12.71
CA ASP A 152 17.26 -1.60 -14.06
C ASP A 152 17.80 -2.86 -14.76
N ALA A 153 18.54 -3.71 -14.05
CA ALA A 153 19.04 -4.98 -14.59
C ALA A 153 17.90 -5.92 -15.00
N HIS A 154 16.84 -6.04 -14.19
CA HIS A 154 15.70 -6.87 -14.55
C HIS A 154 14.95 -6.31 -15.78
N ARG A 155 14.72 -5.00 -15.85
CA ARG A 155 14.09 -4.37 -17.02
C ARG A 155 14.94 -4.57 -18.30
N ALA A 156 16.25 -4.48 -18.20
CA ALA A 156 17.16 -4.69 -19.34
C ALA A 156 17.16 -6.13 -19.89
N LEU A 157 16.72 -7.11 -19.08
CA LEU A 157 16.55 -8.50 -19.49
C LEU A 157 15.17 -8.81 -20.06
N CYS A 158 14.25 -7.83 -20.07
CA CYS A 158 12.90 -8.03 -20.61
C CYS A 158 12.99 -8.28 -22.12
N PRO A 159 12.47 -9.41 -22.62
CA PRO A 159 12.44 -9.66 -24.05
C PRO A 159 11.50 -8.67 -24.76
N GLU A 160 11.72 -8.46 -26.04
CA GLU A 160 10.76 -7.74 -26.89
C GLU A 160 9.40 -8.46 -26.85
N LEU A 161 8.32 -7.70 -26.85
CA LEU A 161 6.97 -8.30 -26.72
C LEU A 161 6.55 -9.18 -27.91
N ASP A 162 7.28 -9.19 -29.02
CA ASP A 162 7.09 -10.09 -30.16
C ASP A 162 7.92 -11.38 -30.08
N ALA A 163 8.78 -11.52 -29.07
CA ALA A 163 9.58 -12.73 -28.83
C ALA A 163 8.69 -13.98 -28.65
N PRO A 164 9.23 -15.21 -28.81
CA PRO A 164 8.47 -16.45 -28.60
C PRO A 164 7.82 -16.53 -27.22
N ASP A 165 6.67 -17.22 -27.10
CA ASP A 165 5.98 -17.43 -25.83
C ASP A 165 6.88 -18.08 -24.77
N GLU A 166 7.80 -18.95 -25.19
CA GLU A 166 8.79 -19.60 -24.31
C GLU A 166 9.71 -18.59 -23.62
N ASP A 167 10.21 -17.60 -24.37
CA ASP A 167 11.10 -16.55 -23.85
C ASP A 167 10.34 -15.62 -22.90
N LEU A 168 9.11 -15.24 -23.24
CA LEU A 168 8.22 -14.44 -22.41
C LEU A 168 7.89 -15.18 -21.09
N LEU A 169 7.57 -16.46 -21.18
CA LEU A 169 7.27 -17.30 -20.02
C LEU A 169 8.50 -17.49 -19.12
N ALA A 170 9.68 -17.71 -19.71
CA ALA A 170 10.93 -17.79 -18.95
C ALA A 170 11.22 -16.49 -18.19
N TYR A 171 10.98 -15.33 -18.80
CA TYR A 171 11.10 -14.03 -18.12
C TYR A 171 10.10 -13.88 -16.97
N LEU A 172 8.84 -14.26 -17.17
CA LEU A 172 7.83 -14.27 -16.11
C LEU A 172 8.28 -15.13 -14.93
N HIS A 173 8.78 -16.33 -15.17
CA HIS A 173 9.26 -17.26 -14.14
C HIS A 173 10.55 -16.78 -13.44
N ALA A 174 11.33 -15.89 -14.06
CA ALA A 174 12.51 -15.28 -13.44
C ALA A 174 12.18 -14.17 -12.42
N PHE A 175 10.94 -13.69 -12.37
CA PHE A 175 10.51 -12.60 -11.47
C PHE A 175 10.91 -12.83 -10.00
N PRO A 176 10.70 -14.01 -9.37
CA PRO A 176 11.04 -14.23 -7.96
C PRO A 176 12.53 -13.99 -7.67
N VAL A 177 13.42 -14.30 -8.62
CA VAL A 177 14.87 -14.14 -8.49
C VAL A 177 15.29 -12.67 -8.50
N ALA A 178 14.62 -11.84 -9.31
CA ALA A 178 14.85 -10.40 -9.35
C ALA A 178 14.19 -9.67 -8.17
N PHE A 179 12.97 -10.04 -7.85
CA PHE A 179 12.13 -9.40 -6.85
C PHE A 179 12.63 -9.63 -5.41
N GLY A 180 12.97 -10.86 -5.05
CA GLY A 180 13.37 -11.24 -3.70
C GLY A 180 14.47 -10.34 -3.11
N PRO A 181 15.63 -10.14 -3.78
CA PRO A 181 16.70 -9.27 -3.28
C PRO A 181 16.31 -7.78 -3.15
N ALA A 182 15.43 -7.26 -4.02
CA ALA A 182 14.93 -5.89 -3.91
C ALA A 182 13.94 -5.76 -2.74
N PHE A 183 13.07 -6.75 -2.56
CA PHE A 183 12.14 -6.81 -1.44
C PHE A 183 12.87 -6.98 -0.10
N HIS A 184 13.97 -7.74 -0.04
CA HIS A 184 14.85 -7.81 1.13
C HIS A 184 15.34 -6.42 1.55
N ASN A 185 15.85 -5.62 0.62
CA ASN A 185 16.28 -4.24 0.90
C ASN A 185 15.12 -3.38 1.40
N HIS A 186 13.90 -3.57 0.84
CA HIS A 186 12.72 -2.88 1.30
C HIS A 186 12.34 -3.27 2.74
N MET A 187 12.40 -4.54 3.10
CA MET A 187 12.13 -4.99 4.46
C MET A 187 13.17 -4.49 5.47
N LEU A 188 14.45 -4.47 5.10
CA LEU A 188 15.51 -3.88 5.92
C LEU A 188 15.28 -2.39 6.15
N SER A 189 15.03 -1.62 5.09
CA SER A 189 14.81 -0.18 5.18
C SER A 189 13.56 0.15 5.99
N THR A 190 12.49 -0.63 5.83
CA THR A 190 11.23 -0.50 6.57
C THR A 190 11.44 -0.74 8.06
N ALA A 191 12.13 -1.81 8.43
CA ALA A 191 12.41 -2.11 9.83
C ALA A 191 13.33 -1.04 10.49
N LEU A 192 14.36 -0.57 9.76
CA LEU A 192 15.27 0.46 10.27
C LEU A 192 14.60 1.83 10.37
N ALA A 193 13.71 2.18 9.44
CA ALA A 193 12.86 3.37 9.53
C ALA A 193 11.94 3.30 10.75
N SER A 194 11.29 2.15 10.97
CA SER A 194 10.40 1.93 12.12
C SER A 194 11.16 2.04 13.46
N ILE A 195 12.38 1.52 13.54
CA ILE A 195 13.24 1.65 14.71
C ILE A 195 13.54 3.13 15.03
N VAL A 196 13.92 3.91 14.01
CA VAL A 196 14.23 5.35 14.19
C VAL A 196 12.99 6.14 14.60
N THR A 197 11.85 5.84 13.96
CA THR A 197 10.55 6.42 14.31
C THR A 197 10.14 6.08 15.75
N GLY A 198 10.37 4.85 16.19
CA GLY A 198 10.10 4.41 17.57
C GLY A 198 10.88 5.23 18.61
N VAL A 199 12.16 5.52 18.35
CA VAL A 199 12.96 6.39 19.25
C VAL A 199 12.38 7.81 19.34
N LEU A 200 11.86 8.35 18.24
CA LEU A 200 11.19 9.66 18.24
C LEU A 200 9.85 9.60 18.99
N ALA A 201 9.08 8.52 18.80
CA ALA A 201 7.81 8.31 19.50
C ALA A 201 7.99 8.20 21.02
N ASP A 202 8.99 7.44 21.48
CA ASP A 202 9.34 7.31 22.90
C ASP A 202 9.71 8.68 23.51
N ALA A 203 10.46 9.48 22.76
CA ALA A 203 10.84 10.84 23.18
C ALA A 203 9.62 11.77 23.29
N CYS A 204 8.68 11.70 22.35
CA CYS A 204 7.42 12.45 22.41
C CYS A 204 6.55 12.01 23.60
N ALA A 205 6.45 10.72 23.84
CA ALA A 205 5.71 10.18 24.99
C ALA A 205 6.33 10.62 26.33
N ALA A 206 7.67 10.59 26.44
CA ALA A 206 8.39 11.10 27.62
C ALA A 206 8.20 12.61 27.87
N ALA A 207 7.94 13.37 26.81
CA ALA A 207 7.57 14.78 26.87
C ALA A 207 6.07 15.02 27.16
N GLY A 208 5.24 13.96 27.26
CA GLY A 208 3.79 14.07 27.41
C GLY A 208 3.06 14.53 26.14
N GLN A 209 3.70 14.39 24.98
CA GLN A 209 3.22 14.88 23.69
C GLN A 209 3.30 13.79 22.58
N PRO A 210 2.65 12.63 22.75
CA PRO A 210 2.81 11.50 21.82
C PRO A 210 2.41 11.86 20.36
N GLY A 211 1.43 12.74 20.17
CA GLY A 211 0.98 13.17 18.83
C GLY A 211 2.03 13.93 18.02
N LEU A 212 3.06 14.50 18.65
CA LEU A 212 4.09 15.26 17.94
C LEU A 212 5.05 14.38 17.11
N VAL A 213 5.05 13.07 17.29
CA VAL A 213 5.87 12.16 16.47
C VAL A 213 5.61 12.34 14.98
N THR A 214 4.37 12.60 14.60
CA THR A 214 3.96 12.79 13.21
C THR A 214 4.61 14.01 12.57
N HIS A 215 4.78 15.11 13.33
CA HIS A 215 5.49 16.30 12.87
C HIS A 215 7.01 16.08 12.77
N LEU A 216 7.58 15.25 13.68
CA LEU A 216 9.02 14.95 13.66
C LEU A 216 9.46 14.08 12.48
N ILE A 217 8.57 13.22 11.97
CA ILE A 217 8.81 12.37 10.80
C ILE A 217 8.27 12.96 9.50
N GLY A 218 7.35 13.94 9.57
CA GLY A 218 6.90 14.76 8.45
C GLY A 218 8.06 15.60 7.88
N SER A 219 7.91 16.17 6.73
CA SER A 219 8.96 16.95 6.03
C SER A 219 10.29 16.20 5.80
N ALA A 220 10.24 14.87 5.70
CA ALA A 220 11.43 14.04 5.45
C ALA A 220 12.04 14.27 4.04
N GLY A 221 11.71 15.36 3.37
CA GLY A 221 12.15 15.69 2.01
C GLY A 221 11.23 15.10 0.94
N ASP A 222 11.62 15.16 -0.32
CA ASP A 222 10.88 14.63 -1.45
C ASP A 222 10.61 13.13 -1.27
N VAL A 223 9.38 12.79 -0.86
CA VAL A 223 8.95 11.40 -0.73
C VAL A 223 8.44 10.96 -2.09
N LYS A 224 8.91 9.80 -2.57
CA LYS A 224 8.56 9.26 -3.89
C LYS A 224 7.05 9.17 -4.14
N SER A 225 6.25 8.95 -3.09
CA SER A 225 4.80 8.91 -3.18
C SER A 225 4.14 10.27 -3.50
N ALA A 226 4.80 11.39 -3.22
CA ALA A 226 4.31 12.72 -3.56
C ALA A 226 4.76 13.20 -4.96
N GLU A 227 5.88 12.66 -5.50
CA GLU A 227 6.42 13.07 -6.80
C GLU A 227 5.39 12.89 -7.93
N TYR A 228 4.76 11.72 -8.03
CA TYR A 228 3.81 11.47 -9.11
C TYR A 228 2.56 12.37 -9.04
N SER A 229 2.12 12.74 -7.84
CA SER A 229 1.00 13.68 -7.68
C SER A 229 1.37 15.09 -8.14
N LYS A 230 2.60 15.54 -7.84
CA LYS A 230 3.13 16.82 -8.32
C LYS A 230 3.25 16.83 -9.84
N ASP A 231 3.74 15.74 -10.43
CA ASP A 231 3.90 15.63 -11.87
C ASP A 231 2.55 15.58 -12.59
N LEU A 232 1.57 14.80 -12.08
CA LEU A 232 0.20 14.81 -12.61
C LEU A 232 -0.44 16.19 -12.54
N TYR A 233 -0.26 16.90 -11.42
CA TYR A 233 -0.75 18.28 -11.25
C TYR A 233 -0.08 19.22 -12.24
N ALA A 234 1.25 19.16 -12.42
CA ALA A 234 1.97 19.96 -13.38
C ALA A 234 1.51 19.72 -14.83
N ILE A 235 1.20 18.47 -15.18
CA ILE A 235 0.62 18.12 -16.49
C ILE A 235 -0.79 18.70 -16.61
N ALA A 236 -1.63 18.58 -15.59
CA ALA A 236 -2.99 19.13 -15.58
C ALA A 236 -2.98 20.66 -15.80
N ARG A 237 -2.07 21.36 -15.12
CA ARG A 237 -1.89 22.82 -15.31
C ARG A 237 -1.35 23.17 -16.70
N ALA A 238 -0.53 22.32 -17.29
CA ALA A 238 -0.04 22.51 -18.65
C ALA A 238 -1.13 22.31 -19.73
N VAL A 239 -2.20 21.60 -19.43
CA VAL A 239 -3.38 21.43 -20.33
C VAL A 239 -4.24 22.69 -20.35
N ILE A 240 -4.36 23.40 -19.22
CA ILE A 240 -5.18 24.60 -19.10
C ILE A 240 -4.67 25.69 -20.03
N GLY A 241 -5.57 26.29 -20.80
CA GLY A 241 -5.24 27.34 -21.79
C GLY A 241 -4.80 26.80 -23.16
N ARG A 242 -4.91 25.48 -23.39
CA ARG A 242 -4.70 24.83 -24.70
C ARG A 242 -6.02 24.28 -25.23
N PRO A 243 -6.77 25.05 -26.05
CA PRO A 243 -8.15 24.72 -26.42
C PRO A 243 -8.31 23.35 -27.07
N SER A 244 -7.39 22.94 -27.95
CA SER A 244 -7.48 21.65 -28.64
C SER A 244 -7.27 20.47 -27.68
N VAL A 245 -6.34 20.59 -26.73
CA VAL A 245 -6.08 19.57 -25.73
C VAL A 245 -7.24 19.49 -24.72
N MET A 246 -7.76 20.64 -24.29
CA MET A 246 -8.94 20.69 -23.43
C MET A 246 -10.15 20.02 -24.11
N ALA A 247 -10.41 20.34 -25.39
CA ALA A 247 -11.49 19.73 -26.15
C ALA A 247 -11.31 18.19 -26.31
N ALA A 248 -10.07 17.72 -26.43
CA ALA A 248 -9.78 16.28 -26.48
C ALA A 248 -10.11 15.59 -25.14
N PHE A 249 -9.83 16.22 -23.99
CA PHE A 249 -10.26 15.72 -22.67
C PHE A 249 -11.78 15.74 -22.49
N ASP A 250 -12.47 16.77 -23.00
CA ASP A 250 -13.93 16.92 -22.89
C ASP A 250 -14.68 15.81 -23.67
N VAL A 251 -14.05 15.18 -24.66
CA VAL A 251 -14.57 13.96 -25.33
C VAL A 251 -14.45 12.72 -24.45
N GLY A 252 -13.51 12.72 -23.49
CA GLY A 252 -13.17 11.60 -22.61
C GLY A 252 -11.72 11.15 -22.78
N VAL A 253 -11.23 10.32 -21.86
CA VAL A 253 -9.81 9.90 -21.85
C VAL A 253 -9.51 8.71 -22.77
N ASP A 254 -10.52 7.89 -23.10
CA ASP A 254 -10.34 6.75 -24.00
C ASP A 254 -9.88 7.21 -25.38
N GLY A 255 -8.73 6.71 -25.85
CA GLY A 255 -8.13 7.11 -27.12
C GLY A 255 -7.67 8.59 -27.18
N LEU A 256 -7.55 9.27 -26.03
CA LEU A 256 -7.13 10.68 -25.98
C LEU A 256 -5.75 10.89 -26.60
N LEU A 257 -4.78 10.02 -26.32
CA LEU A 257 -3.43 10.12 -26.84
C LEU A 257 -3.40 10.04 -28.37
N ASP A 258 -4.25 9.19 -28.97
CA ASP A 258 -4.39 9.09 -30.41
C ASP A 258 -5.02 10.35 -31.02
N ARG A 259 -6.06 10.91 -30.36
CA ARG A 259 -6.71 12.16 -30.80
C ARG A 259 -5.78 13.35 -30.84
N VAL A 260 -4.78 13.39 -29.94
CA VAL A 260 -3.81 14.51 -29.87
C VAL A 260 -2.45 14.17 -30.50
N ALA A 261 -2.29 13.00 -31.15
CA ALA A 261 -0.99 12.50 -31.63
C ALA A 261 -0.29 13.50 -32.55
N ASP A 262 -1.00 14.06 -33.50
CA ASP A 262 -0.49 14.99 -34.52
C ASP A 262 -0.79 16.46 -34.22
N ASP A 263 -1.39 16.76 -33.03
CA ASP A 263 -1.71 18.13 -32.66
C ASP A 263 -0.47 18.89 -32.17
N PRO A 264 -0.04 19.96 -32.86
CA PRO A 264 1.12 20.76 -32.43
C PRO A 264 0.90 21.43 -31.06
N GLU A 265 -0.32 21.81 -30.69
CA GLU A 265 -0.66 22.42 -29.41
C GLU A 265 -0.49 21.42 -28.25
N ALA A 266 -0.64 20.13 -28.53
CA ALA A 266 -0.47 19.05 -27.55
C ALA A 266 0.99 18.59 -27.38
N ALA A 267 1.97 19.15 -28.08
CA ALA A 267 3.36 18.67 -28.06
C ALA A 267 3.97 18.67 -26.66
N ASP A 268 3.77 19.74 -25.86
CA ASP A 268 4.26 19.82 -24.50
C ASP A 268 3.52 18.86 -23.54
N PHE A 269 2.20 18.72 -23.71
CA PHE A 269 1.42 17.74 -22.96
C PHE A 269 1.94 16.31 -23.22
N ARG A 270 2.10 15.92 -24.49
CA ARG A 270 2.62 14.59 -24.86
C ARG A 270 4.01 14.34 -24.29
N ALA A 271 4.91 15.33 -24.36
CA ALA A 271 6.27 15.20 -23.82
C ALA A 271 6.24 14.98 -22.30
N ARG A 272 5.49 15.80 -21.56
CA ARG A 272 5.35 15.66 -20.11
C ARG A 272 4.69 14.34 -19.70
N PHE A 273 3.67 13.90 -20.44
CA PHE A 273 3.00 12.64 -20.18
C PHE A 273 3.91 11.43 -20.47
N ALA A 274 4.72 11.50 -21.52
CA ALA A 274 5.74 10.49 -21.80
C ALA A 274 6.81 10.40 -20.69
N ASP A 275 7.30 11.56 -20.21
CA ASP A 275 8.25 11.61 -19.08
C ASP A 275 7.63 11.06 -17.80
N PHE A 276 6.37 11.40 -17.53
CA PHE A 276 5.60 10.87 -16.41
C PHE A 276 5.50 9.34 -16.50
N THR A 277 5.10 8.81 -17.65
CA THR A 277 4.95 7.36 -17.85
C THR A 277 6.31 6.65 -17.74
N ALA A 278 7.38 7.20 -18.26
CA ALA A 278 8.73 6.63 -18.12
C ALA A 278 9.20 6.59 -16.66
N THR A 279 8.83 7.58 -15.86
CA THR A 279 9.24 7.71 -14.46
C THR A 279 8.31 6.93 -13.51
N HIS A 280 7.00 7.06 -13.67
CA HIS A 280 5.97 6.59 -12.74
C HIS A 280 5.05 5.51 -13.32
N GLY A 281 5.18 5.14 -14.60
CA GLY A 281 4.28 4.22 -15.30
C GLY A 281 4.14 2.84 -14.66
N HIS A 282 5.14 2.43 -13.86
CA HIS A 282 5.10 1.18 -13.10
C HIS A 282 4.08 1.18 -11.95
N ARG A 283 3.58 2.36 -11.54
CA ARG A 283 2.60 2.53 -10.48
C ARG A 283 1.17 2.37 -11.01
N GLY A 284 0.24 2.08 -10.09
CA GLY A 284 -1.17 1.91 -10.43
C GLY A 284 -1.97 1.36 -9.24
N PRO A 285 -3.23 0.99 -9.44
CA PRO A 285 -4.02 0.31 -8.44
C PRO A 285 -3.43 -1.07 -8.13
N ASN A 286 -3.42 -1.45 -6.85
CA ASN A 286 -2.94 -2.75 -6.39
C ASN A 286 -1.53 -3.09 -6.94
N ASP A 287 -0.57 -2.23 -6.64
CA ASP A 287 0.80 -2.26 -7.20
C ASP A 287 1.48 -3.65 -7.15
N TRP A 288 1.19 -4.42 -6.09
CA TRP A 288 1.83 -5.70 -5.80
C TRP A 288 1.18 -6.90 -6.50
N GLU A 289 -0.05 -6.75 -6.99
CA GLU A 289 -0.75 -7.77 -7.77
C GLU A 289 -0.25 -7.78 -9.23
N LEU A 290 0.32 -8.90 -9.69
CA LEU A 290 0.95 -9.00 -11.02
C LEU A 290 -0.06 -8.96 -12.17
N SER A 291 -1.32 -9.31 -11.93
CA SER A 291 -2.39 -9.20 -12.94
C SER A 291 -2.98 -7.79 -13.03
N SER A 292 -2.68 -6.90 -12.07
CA SER A 292 -3.26 -5.56 -12.00
C SER A 292 -2.80 -4.63 -13.12
N ARG A 293 -3.56 -3.55 -13.30
CA ARG A 293 -3.22 -2.46 -14.22
C ARG A 293 -2.15 -1.55 -13.62
N ASN A 294 -1.41 -0.86 -14.48
CA ASN A 294 -0.54 0.24 -14.10
C ASN A 294 -0.62 1.34 -15.14
N TRP A 295 -0.03 2.50 -14.89
CA TRP A 295 -0.10 3.64 -15.80
C TRP A 295 0.66 3.42 -17.12
N GLU A 296 1.63 2.48 -17.15
CA GLU A 296 2.36 2.11 -18.38
C GLU A 296 1.50 1.25 -19.30
N ASN A 297 0.69 0.32 -18.75
CA ASN A 297 -0.15 -0.57 -19.53
C ASN A 297 -1.62 -0.11 -19.68
N THR A 298 -2.03 0.90 -18.90
CA THR A 298 -3.38 1.49 -18.91
C THR A 298 -3.25 3.00 -18.64
N PRO A 299 -2.76 3.78 -19.61
CA PRO A 299 -2.50 5.22 -19.45
C PRO A 299 -3.77 6.03 -19.13
N GLU A 300 -4.95 5.52 -19.46
CA GLU A 300 -6.25 6.13 -19.16
C GLU A 300 -6.42 6.40 -17.66
N LEU A 301 -5.86 5.57 -16.78
CA LEU A 301 -5.92 5.77 -15.32
C LEU A 301 -5.20 7.08 -14.89
N ALA A 302 -4.04 7.37 -15.49
CA ALA A 302 -3.33 8.62 -15.24
C ALA A 302 -4.02 9.81 -15.90
N LEU A 303 -4.54 9.62 -17.12
CA LEU A 303 -5.28 10.65 -17.85
C LEU A 303 -6.56 11.07 -17.12
N LEU A 304 -7.29 10.14 -16.50
CA LEU A 304 -8.43 10.44 -15.65
C LEU A 304 -8.04 11.32 -14.44
N ALA A 305 -6.90 11.04 -13.82
CA ALA A 305 -6.40 11.87 -12.74
C ALA A 305 -6.06 13.30 -13.21
N ILE A 306 -5.40 13.44 -14.36
CA ILE A 306 -5.10 14.73 -15.00
C ILE A 306 -6.39 15.48 -15.32
N ASP A 307 -7.39 14.79 -15.88
CA ASP A 307 -8.67 15.40 -16.22
C ASP A 307 -9.36 16.02 -15.00
N ARG A 308 -9.39 15.31 -13.88
CA ARG A 308 -9.95 15.84 -12.62
C ARG A 308 -9.17 17.02 -12.08
N MET A 309 -7.84 16.94 -12.10
CA MET A 309 -6.98 18.03 -11.62
C MET A 309 -7.11 19.30 -12.47
N ARG A 310 -7.33 19.21 -13.80
CA ARG A 310 -7.56 20.37 -14.66
C ARG A 310 -8.89 21.06 -14.42
N LEU A 311 -9.89 20.30 -13.95
CA LEU A 311 -11.23 20.80 -13.64
C LEU A 311 -11.33 21.40 -12.23
N ALA A 312 -10.34 21.14 -11.36
CA ALA A 312 -10.31 21.67 -10.01
C ALA A 312 -10.13 23.18 -9.99
N ASP A 313 -11.02 23.90 -9.30
CA ASP A 313 -11.10 25.39 -9.27
C ASP A 313 -10.28 26.01 -8.12
N TYR A 314 -9.34 25.27 -7.52
CA TYR A 314 -8.52 25.74 -6.41
C TYR A 314 -7.04 25.41 -6.63
N ASP A 315 -6.21 26.26 -6.03
CA ASP A 315 -4.76 26.11 -6.10
C ASP A 315 -4.32 24.97 -5.15
N LEU A 316 -3.93 23.86 -5.77
CA LEU A 316 -3.44 22.67 -5.08
C LEU A 316 -1.92 22.67 -4.93
N ASP A 317 -1.24 23.85 -5.02
CA ASP A 317 0.22 23.93 -5.06
C ASP A 317 0.86 23.10 -3.91
N PRO A 318 1.44 21.94 -4.22
CA PRO A 318 2.09 21.10 -3.20
C PRO A 318 3.33 21.76 -2.59
N ALA A 319 3.92 22.75 -3.28
CA ALA A 319 5.17 23.37 -2.85
C ALA A 319 4.98 24.34 -1.66
N GLY A 320 3.84 25.05 -1.61
CA GLY A 320 3.53 25.94 -0.48
C GLY A 320 3.38 25.21 0.85
N ARG A 321 2.90 23.98 0.79
CA ARG A 321 2.64 23.15 1.98
C ARG A 321 3.89 22.56 2.62
N LEU A 322 4.95 22.31 1.83
CA LEU A 322 6.23 21.78 2.35
C LEU A 322 6.95 22.76 3.27
N ALA A 323 6.82 24.07 3.06
CA ALA A 323 7.40 25.08 3.93
C ALA A 323 6.75 25.06 5.33
N ASP A 324 5.43 24.89 5.39
CA ASP A 324 4.69 24.81 6.65
C ASP A 324 5.05 23.55 7.47
N ASP A 325 5.48 22.46 6.81
CA ASP A 325 5.85 21.21 7.47
C ASP A 325 7.19 21.31 8.19
N GLU A 326 8.18 22.01 7.63
CA GLU A 326 9.47 22.23 8.32
C GLU A 326 9.30 23.12 9.55
N ASP A 327 8.46 24.17 9.48
CA ASP A 327 8.14 25.01 10.64
C ASP A 327 7.43 24.19 11.74
N ARG A 328 6.48 23.33 11.38
CA ARG A 328 5.81 22.42 12.31
C ARG A 328 6.79 21.42 12.94
N ARG A 329 7.69 20.88 12.15
CA ARG A 329 8.74 19.97 12.61
C ARG A 329 9.65 20.66 13.62
N GLN A 330 10.12 21.87 13.32
CA GLN A 330 10.96 22.63 14.24
C GLN A 330 10.22 22.98 15.53
N ALA A 331 8.95 23.38 15.45
CA ALA A 331 8.12 23.62 16.62
C ALA A 331 7.98 22.36 17.50
N ALA A 332 7.80 21.19 16.90
CA ALA A 332 7.75 19.91 17.63
C ALA A 332 9.09 19.61 18.32
N VAL A 333 10.23 19.86 17.66
CA VAL A 333 11.56 19.71 18.26
C VAL A 333 11.71 20.62 19.48
N ASP A 334 11.30 21.87 19.40
CA ASP A 334 11.41 22.86 20.46
C ASP A 334 10.54 22.52 21.68
N VAL A 335 9.43 21.80 21.48
CA VAL A 335 8.57 21.29 22.55
C VAL A 335 9.18 20.03 23.17
N VAL A 336 9.62 19.05 22.41
CA VAL A 336 10.04 17.72 22.94
C VAL A 336 11.45 17.78 23.55
N ARG A 337 12.41 18.37 22.86
CA ARG A 337 13.83 18.32 23.21
C ARG A 337 14.18 18.84 24.62
N PRO A 338 13.55 19.90 25.18
CA PRO A 338 13.83 20.40 26.54
C PRO A 338 13.48 19.39 27.65
N HIS A 339 12.53 18.48 27.42
CA HIS A 339 12.12 17.48 28.40
C HIS A 339 13.09 16.29 28.50
N LEU A 340 13.98 16.12 27.50
CA LEU A 340 14.91 15.00 27.41
C LEU A 340 16.27 15.34 28.05
N LYS A 341 16.91 14.36 28.72
CA LYS A 341 18.21 14.50 29.37
C LYS A 341 19.14 13.33 29.02
N GLY A 342 20.44 13.57 29.16
CA GLY A 342 21.46 12.52 29.08
C GLY A 342 21.44 11.71 27.78
N MET A 343 21.24 10.40 27.87
CA MET A 343 21.25 9.50 26.71
C MET A 343 19.98 9.65 25.86
N ASP A 344 18.83 9.90 26.48
CA ASP A 344 17.57 10.03 25.74
C ASP A 344 17.62 11.24 24.78
N ARG A 345 18.15 12.37 25.25
CA ARG A 345 18.38 13.52 24.39
C ARG A 345 19.35 13.22 23.25
N LYS A 346 20.44 12.49 23.53
CA LYS A 346 21.41 12.09 22.48
C LYS A 346 20.79 11.17 21.45
N ASN A 347 19.97 10.20 21.89
CA ASN A 347 19.28 9.29 21.00
C ASN A 347 18.23 10.01 20.16
N PHE A 348 17.46 10.94 20.76
CA PHE A 348 16.52 11.80 20.06
C PHE A 348 17.21 12.62 18.96
N ASP A 349 18.31 13.32 19.29
CA ASP A 349 19.07 14.15 18.33
C ASP A 349 19.61 13.27 17.16
N LYS A 350 20.06 12.05 17.46
CA LYS A 350 20.52 11.09 16.44
C LYS A 350 19.36 10.60 15.57
N ALA A 351 18.23 10.24 16.18
CA ALA A 351 17.05 9.77 15.47
C ALA A 351 16.50 10.87 14.56
N LEU A 352 16.41 12.11 15.07
CA LEU A 352 15.95 13.27 14.30
C LEU A 352 16.81 13.51 13.05
N ALA A 353 18.13 13.31 13.14
CA ALA A 353 19.05 13.45 12.01
C ALA A 353 19.03 12.25 11.05
N ALA A 354 18.67 11.05 11.50
CA ALA A 354 18.62 9.83 10.70
C ALA A 354 17.25 9.60 10.04
N ALA A 355 16.16 10.11 10.63
CA ALA A 355 14.78 9.87 10.18
C ALA A 355 14.54 10.20 8.70
N PRO A 356 14.97 11.36 8.14
CA PRO A 356 14.76 11.68 6.74
C PRO A 356 15.40 10.64 5.79
N TRP A 357 16.60 10.17 6.12
CA TRP A 357 17.32 9.19 5.29
C TRP A 357 16.62 7.84 5.24
N TRP A 358 16.09 7.38 6.38
CA TRP A 358 15.38 6.10 6.44
C TRP A 358 13.98 6.17 5.86
N ALA A 359 13.28 7.29 6.03
CA ALA A 359 12.00 7.51 5.38
C ALA A 359 12.14 7.48 3.85
N GLN A 360 13.12 8.23 3.30
CA GLN A 360 13.41 8.22 1.87
C GLN A 360 13.89 6.84 1.38
N ALA A 361 14.74 6.14 2.14
CA ALA A 361 15.22 4.81 1.79
C ALA A 361 14.07 3.80 1.71
N ARG A 362 13.14 3.83 2.68
CA ARG A 362 11.95 2.97 2.68
C ARG A 362 11.11 3.19 1.41
N GLU A 363 10.79 4.43 1.08
CA GLU A 363 9.99 4.74 -0.10
C GLU A 363 10.72 4.41 -1.41
N ALA A 364 12.01 4.73 -1.51
CA ALA A 364 12.80 4.43 -2.70
C ALA A 364 12.96 2.92 -2.93
N THR A 365 13.19 2.13 -1.88
CA THR A 365 13.31 0.66 -2.02
C THR A 365 11.95 0.01 -2.31
N ARG A 366 10.84 0.54 -1.76
CA ARG A 366 9.48 0.13 -2.11
C ARG A 366 9.21 0.36 -3.58
N ASP A 367 9.43 1.59 -4.04
CA ASP A 367 9.24 1.98 -5.44
C ASP A 367 10.02 1.07 -6.40
N ARG A 368 11.27 0.73 -6.06
CA ARG A 368 12.10 -0.15 -6.91
C ARG A 368 11.63 -1.61 -6.88
N ALA A 369 11.12 -2.12 -5.77
CA ALA A 369 10.53 -3.45 -5.72
C ALA A 369 9.27 -3.53 -6.61
N ILE A 370 8.42 -2.52 -6.58
CA ILE A 370 7.24 -2.42 -7.47
C ILE A 370 7.66 -2.29 -8.94
N ARG A 371 8.71 -1.49 -9.23
CA ARG A 371 9.21 -1.27 -10.60
C ARG A 371 9.70 -2.56 -11.26
N ILE A 372 10.21 -3.53 -10.51
CA ILE A 372 10.56 -4.87 -11.03
C ILE A 372 9.33 -5.60 -11.57
N GLY A 373 8.16 -5.39 -10.98
CA GLY A 373 6.90 -5.99 -11.45
C GLY A 373 6.39 -5.44 -12.79
N ALA A 374 6.72 -4.19 -13.16
CA ALA A 374 6.13 -3.55 -14.32
C ALA A 374 6.40 -4.30 -15.67
N PRO A 375 7.63 -4.62 -16.05
CA PRO A 375 7.88 -5.38 -17.29
C PRO A 375 7.30 -6.80 -17.19
N THR A 376 7.27 -7.40 -15.99
CA THR A 376 6.64 -8.71 -15.76
C THR A 376 5.14 -8.67 -16.02
N LYS A 377 4.44 -7.60 -15.59
CA LYS A 377 3.02 -7.37 -15.89
C LYS A 377 2.78 -7.22 -17.39
N GLN A 378 3.65 -6.52 -18.12
CA GLN A 378 3.54 -6.36 -19.58
C GLN A 378 3.70 -7.71 -20.29
N VAL A 379 4.73 -8.47 -19.94
CA VAL A 379 4.98 -9.81 -20.49
C VAL A 379 3.80 -10.74 -20.22
N TYR A 380 3.30 -10.77 -18.98
CA TYR A 380 2.14 -11.57 -18.63
C TYR A 380 0.90 -11.22 -19.46
N ARG A 381 0.60 -9.92 -19.61
CA ARG A 381 -0.55 -9.44 -20.41
C ARG A 381 -0.39 -9.78 -21.88
N GLU A 382 0.81 -9.74 -22.42
CA GLU A 382 1.09 -10.14 -23.80
C GLU A 382 0.85 -11.65 -24.01
N LEU A 383 1.29 -12.50 -23.08
CA LEU A 383 0.99 -13.94 -23.10
C LEU A 383 -0.51 -14.21 -23.11
N VAL A 384 -1.27 -13.52 -22.25
CA VAL A 384 -2.74 -13.63 -22.19
C VAL A 384 -3.37 -13.14 -23.50
N ARG A 385 -2.93 -12.01 -24.06
CA ARG A 385 -3.43 -11.48 -25.35
C ARG A 385 -3.22 -12.48 -26.49
N ARG A 386 -2.06 -13.11 -26.56
CA ARG A 386 -1.76 -14.14 -27.57
C ARG A 386 -2.61 -15.39 -27.38
N ALA A 387 -2.80 -15.85 -26.16
CA ALA A 387 -3.67 -16.98 -25.85
C ALA A 387 -5.14 -16.67 -26.23
N ALA A 388 -5.61 -15.46 -25.95
CA ALA A 388 -6.94 -15.00 -26.37
C ALA A 388 -7.11 -15.04 -27.89
N GLY A 389 -6.09 -14.66 -28.67
CA GLY A 389 -6.07 -14.83 -30.15
C GLY A 389 -6.14 -16.28 -30.63
N ARG A 390 -5.84 -17.26 -29.74
CA ARG A 390 -5.97 -18.70 -29.99
C ARG A 390 -7.22 -19.31 -29.35
N GLY A 391 -8.19 -18.48 -28.93
CA GLY A 391 -9.47 -18.91 -28.34
C GLY A 391 -9.46 -19.03 -26.82
N GLY A 392 -8.47 -18.47 -26.15
CA GLY A 392 -8.40 -18.38 -24.69
C GLY A 392 -9.20 -17.22 -24.10
N ASP A 393 -9.18 -17.11 -22.78
CA ASP A 393 -9.81 -16.03 -22.04
C ASP A 393 -9.01 -14.71 -22.23
N PRO A 394 -9.65 -13.59 -22.59
CA PRO A 394 -8.98 -12.32 -22.78
C PRO A 394 -8.69 -11.55 -21.48
N ASP A 395 -9.25 -11.96 -20.33
CA ASP A 395 -9.15 -11.25 -19.07
C ASP A 395 -7.90 -11.69 -18.29
N PRO A 396 -6.88 -10.82 -18.13
CA PRO A 396 -5.66 -11.17 -17.39
C PRO A 396 -5.92 -11.56 -15.92
N VAL A 397 -6.92 -10.97 -15.26
CA VAL A 397 -7.24 -11.32 -13.86
C VAL A 397 -7.81 -12.73 -13.77
N ARG A 398 -8.66 -13.11 -14.72
CA ARG A 398 -9.22 -14.47 -14.75
C ARG A 398 -8.18 -15.52 -15.10
N VAL A 399 -7.27 -15.23 -16.03
CA VAL A 399 -6.16 -16.13 -16.37
C VAL A 399 -5.16 -16.24 -15.20
N ALA A 400 -4.98 -15.19 -14.39
CA ALA A 400 -4.13 -15.21 -13.19
C ALA A 400 -4.62 -16.16 -12.09
N LEU A 401 -5.83 -16.71 -12.23
CA LEU A 401 -6.37 -17.78 -11.36
C LEU A 401 -5.80 -19.17 -11.71
N LEU A 402 -5.03 -19.29 -12.79
CA LEU A 402 -4.22 -20.47 -13.08
C LEU A 402 -2.88 -20.37 -12.34
N ASP A 403 -2.37 -21.52 -11.89
CA ASP A 403 -1.02 -21.56 -11.32
C ASP A 403 0.01 -21.21 -12.42
N PRO A 404 0.86 -20.19 -12.19
CA PRO A 404 1.79 -19.72 -13.22
C PRO A 404 2.87 -20.75 -13.59
N ILE A 405 3.18 -21.69 -12.70
CA ILE A 405 4.23 -22.71 -12.91
C ILE A 405 3.64 -23.99 -13.50
N ASP A 406 2.53 -24.46 -12.93
CA ASP A 406 2.00 -25.80 -13.23
C ASP A 406 0.91 -25.78 -14.33
N GLU A 407 0.16 -24.67 -14.49
CA GLU A 407 -0.99 -24.62 -15.40
C GLU A 407 -0.83 -23.62 -16.55
N LEU A 408 -0.20 -22.46 -16.32
CA LEU A 408 -0.06 -21.42 -17.35
C LEU A 408 0.69 -21.93 -18.61
N PRO A 409 1.75 -22.75 -18.53
CA PRO A 409 2.37 -23.30 -19.73
C PRO A 409 1.39 -24.13 -20.57
N GLY A 410 0.64 -25.03 -19.96
CA GLY A 410 -0.38 -25.82 -20.65
C GLY A 410 -1.53 -24.98 -21.21
N TYR A 411 -1.92 -23.91 -20.53
CA TYR A 411 -2.87 -22.95 -21.06
C TYR A 411 -2.36 -22.24 -22.30
N LEU A 412 -1.07 -21.86 -22.35
CA LEU A 412 -0.48 -21.25 -23.54
C LEU A 412 -0.41 -22.22 -24.73
N ASP A 413 -0.29 -23.53 -24.48
CA ASP A 413 -0.30 -24.55 -25.53
C ASP A 413 -1.70 -24.81 -26.10
N ASP A 414 -2.71 -24.95 -25.24
CA ASP A 414 -4.12 -25.22 -25.61
C ASP A 414 -5.09 -24.35 -24.79
N PRO A 415 -5.22 -23.03 -25.11
CA PRO A 415 -6.05 -22.12 -24.32
C PRO A 415 -7.52 -22.54 -24.16
N PRO A 416 -8.21 -23.08 -25.19
CA PRO A 416 -9.59 -23.53 -25.04
C PRO A 416 -9.81 -24.61 -23.99
N ALA A 417 -8.82 -25.49 -23.76
CA ALA A 417 -8.93 -26.58 -22.78
C ALA A 417 -9.09 -26.08 -21.33
N TYR A 418 -8.67 -24.86 -21.03
CA TYR A 418 -8.71 -24.27 -19.69
C TYR A 418 -9.90 -23.35 -19.42
N LEU A 419 -10.72 -23.02 -20.43
CA LEU A 419 -11.84 -22.08 -20.27
C LEU A 419 -12.83 -22.50 -19.18
N ALA A 420 -13.13 -23.78 -19.06
CA ALA A 420 -14.04 -24.29 -18.02
C ALA A 420 -13.45 -24.08 -16.62
N THR A 421 -12.16 -24.36 -16.43
CA THR A 421 -11.43 -24.15 -15.18
C THR A 421 -11.39 -22.68 -14.80
N ILE A 422 -11.06 -21.81 -15.76
CA ILE A 422 -11.03 -20.35 -15.55
C ILE A 422 -12.41 -19.82 -15.19
N ALA A 423 -13.48 -20.31 -15.85
CA ALA A 423 -14.84 -19.88 -15.56
C ALA A 423 -15.30 -20.29 -14.16
N GLU A 424 -15.01 -21.53 -13.74
CA GLU A 424 -15.31 -22.04 -12.39
C GLU A 424 -14.59 -21.23 -11.32
N ARG A 425 -13.25 -21.05 -11.47
CA ARG A 425 -12.43 -20.28 -10.54
C ARG A 425 -12.86 -18.81 -10.51
N GLY A 426 -13.15 -18.22 -11.66
CA GLY A 426 -13.65 -16.85 -11.76
C GLY A 426 -15.00 -16.63 -11.09
N ALA A 427 -15.88 -17.64 -11.08
CA ALA A 427 -17.13 -17.55 -10.33
C ALA A 427 -16.89 -17.50 -8.82
N LEU A 428 -16.01 -18.35 -8.31
CA LEU A 428 -15.64 -18.35 -6.89
C LEU A 428 -14.85 -17.09 -6.50
N PHE A 429 -13.92 -16.63 -7.35
CA PHE A 429 -13.18 -15.38 -7.14
C PHE A 429 -14.13 -14.20 -6.94
N ARG A 430 -15.17 -14.07 -7.76
CA ARG A 430 -16.18 -13.01 -7.60
C ARG A 430 -16.95 -13.10 -6.28
N ARG A 431 -17.24 -14.31 -5.78
CA ARG A 431 -17.88 -14.47 -4.46
C ARG A 431 -16.98 -13.93 -3.35
N TYR A 432 -15.68 -14.28 -3.36
CA TYR A 432 -14.73 -13.76 -2.39
C TYR A 432 -14.54 -12.24 -2.54
N ALA A 433 -14.44 -11.71 -3.75
CA ALA A 433 -14.29 -10.28 -4.00
C ALA A 433 -15.52 -9.44 -3.57
N ALA A 434 -16.68 -10.08 -3.43
CA ALA A 434 -17.91 -9.41 -2.99
C ALA A 434 -18.08 -9.34 -1.45
N VAL A 435 -17.16 -9.92 -0.68
CA VAL A 435 -17.26 -9.99 0.79
C VAL A 435 -16.00 -9.44 1.44
N GLU A 436 -16.14 -8.94 2.68
CA GLU A 436 -15.00 -8.48 3.46
C GLU A 436 -14.39 -9.65 4.26
N PRO A 437 -13.04 -9.79 4.27
CA PRO A 437 -12.38 -10.79 5.08
C PRO A 437 -12.45 -10.45 6.57
N ARG A 438 -12.38 -11.45 7.43
CA ARG A 438 -12.22 -11.23 8.88
C ARG A 438 -10.92 -10.49 9.15
N PHE A 439 -10.93 -9.54 10.06
CA PHE A 439 -9.74 -8.72 10.34
C PHE A 439 -8.64 -9.48 11.08
N PHE A 440 -9.02 -10.41 11.97
CA PHE A 440 -8.13 -11.32 12.67
C PHE A 440 -8.52 -12.78 12.43
N ILE A 441 -7.51 -13.66 12.41
CA ILE A 441 -7.62 -15.12 12.48
C ILE A 441 -6.64 -15.58 13.56
N THR A 442 -7.11 -16.31 14.57
CA THR A 442 -6.31 -16.69 15.73
C THR A 442 -6.09 -18.21 15.87
N SER A 443 -6.77 -18.99 15.02
CA SER A 443 -6.64 -20.44 14.95
C SER A 443 -7.05 -20.96 13.57
N GLN A 444 -6.72 -22.24 13.30
CA GLN A 444 -7.13 -22.90 12.05
C GLN A 444 -8.66 -22.99 11.93
N ASP A 445 -9.35 -23.21 13.03
CA ASP A 445 -10.81 -23.35 13.05
C ASP A 445 -11.55 -22.02 12.77
N GLU A 446 -10.85 -20.90 12.85
CA GLU A 446 -11.38 -19.56 12.54
C GLU A 446 -11.15 -19.14 11.08
N VAL A 447 -10.42 -19.93 10.29
CA VAL A 447 -10.28 -19.66 8.85
C VAL A 447 -11.66 -19.82 8.20
N PRO A 448 -12.24 -18.72 7.67
CA PRO A 448 -13.63 -18.74 7.24
C PRO A 448 -13.80 -19.46 5.90
N THR A 449 -14.87 -20.19 5.76
CA THR A 449 -15.38 -20.61 4.44
C THR A 449 -16.02 -19.43 3.73
N ILE A 450 -16.22 -19.53 2.40
CA ILE A 450 -16.90 -18.46 1.65
C ILE A 450 -18.34 -18.27 2.14
N GLU A 451 -19.04 -19.34 2.53
CA GLU A 451 -20.39 -19.31 3.07
C GLU A 451 -20.45 -18.54 4.40
N GLU A 452 -19.45 -18.69 5.25
CA GLU A 452 -19.32 -17.93 6.50
C GLU A 452 -19.02 -16.46 6.23
N LEU A 453 -18.13 -16.13 5.27
CA LEU A 453 -17.87 -14.76 4.88
C LEU A 453 -19.10 -14.06 4.29
N GLU A 454 -19.87 -14.77 3.46
CA GLU A 454 -21.15 -14.25 2.93
C GLU A 454 -22.17 -14.01 4.05
N ALA A 455 -22.23 -14.89 5.05
CA ALA A 455 -23.10 -14.71 6.21
C ALA A 455 -22.63 -13.53 7.09
N ASP A 456 -21.33 -13.40 7.34
CA ASP A 456 -20.73 -12.28 8.07
C ASP A 456 -21.02 -10.94 7.34
N HIS A 457 -20.87 -10.91 6.02
CA HIS A 457 -21.16 -9.75 5.17
C HIS A 457 -22.64 -9.37 5.23
N ALA A 458 -23.55 -10.34 5.10
CA ALA A 458 -25.00 -10.11 5.20
C ALA A 458 -25.39 -9.57 6.58
N ALA A 459 -24.74 -10.01 7.65
CA ALA A 459 -24.97 -9.49 9.00
C ALA A 459 -24.52 -8.02 9.15
N ARG A 460 -23.40 -7.64 8.52
CA ARG A 460 -22.87 -6.26 8.54
C ARG A 460 -23.72 -5.28 7.73
N THR A 461 -24.32 -5.69 6.63
CA THR A 461 -25.22 -4.83 5.83
C THR A 461 -26.49 -4.39 6.58
N THR A 462 -26.72 -4.91 7.79
CA THR A 462 -27.81 -4.49 8.68
C THR A 462 -27.42 -3.39 9.66
N VAL A 463 -26.18 -2.86 9.60
CA VAL A 463 -25.74 -1.77 10.50
C VAL A 463 -26.52 -0.49 10.21
N PRO A 464 -27.07 0.16 11.26
CA PRO A 464 -27.84 1.38 11.06
C PRO A 464 -27.02 2.49 10.42
N THR A 465 -27.55 3.09 9.38
CA THR A 465 -27.02 4.32 8.79
C THR A 465 -26.99 5.43 9.83
N ALA A 466 -25.89 6.18 9.89
CA ALA A 466 -25.75 7.28 10.82
C ALA A 466 -26.74 8.42 10.48
N VAL A 467 -27.30 9.03 11.52
CA VAL A 467 -28.25 10.14 11.39
C VAL A 467 -27.61 11.46 11.86
N PRO A 468 -28.20 12.62 11.51
CA PRO A 468 -27.68 13.90 11.96
C PRO A 468 -27.49 13.96 13.48
N GLY A 469 -26.28 14.34 13.92
CA GLY A 469 -25.87 14.38 15.31
C GLY A 469 -25.05 13.17 15.76
N ASP A 470 -25.01 12.09 14.98
CA ASP A 470 -24.14 10.94 15.28
C ASP A 470 -22.67 11.29 15.07
N VAL A 471 -21.83 10.77 15.99
CA VAL A 471 -20.38 10.91 15.94
C VAL A 471 -19.77 9.53 15.79
N LEU A 472 -19.07 9.32 14.68
CA LEU A 472 -18.24 8.14 14.47
C LEU A 472 -16.82 8.44 14.94
N THR A 473 -16.19 7.48 15.60
CA THR A 473 -14.84 7.63 16.13
C THR A 473 -13.86 6.73 15.37
N GLY A 474 -12.66 7.23 15.18
CA GLY A 474 -11.53 6.52 14.59
C GLY A 474 -10.22 7.02 15.17
N ALA A 475 -9.12 6.76 14.48
CA ALA A 475 -7.80 7.27 14.85
C ALA A 475 -7.47 8.54 14.07
N SER A 476 -6.81 9.52 14.74
CA SER A 476 -6.28 10.74 14.12
C SER A 476 -5.21 10.39 13.07
N GLY A 477 -5.50 10.63 11.80
CA GLY A 477 -4.56 10.43 10.69
C GLY A 477 -3.77 11.69 10.35
N CYS A 478 -4.47 12.77 10.05
CA CYS A 478 -3.92 14.08 9.79
C CYS A 478 -4.77 15.14 10.46
N GLN A 479 -4.14 16.06 11.18
CA GLN A 479 -4.81 17.11 11.97
C GLN A 479 -5.55 18.11 11.08
N GLY A 480 -6.57 18.73 11.64
CA GLY A 480 -7.40 19.75 11.01
C GLY A 480 -8.88 19.40 11.10
N VAL A 481 -9.73 20.36 10.76
CA VAL A 481 -11.18 20.20 10.70
C VAL A 481 -11.66 20.66 9.34
N ALA A 482 -12.47 19.83 8.70
CA ALA A 482 -13.12 20.20 7.44
C ALA A 482 -14.57 19.74 7.40
N ARG A 483 -15.37 20.43 6.60
CA ARG A 483 -16.76 20.09 6.32
C ARG A 483 -16.96 19.91 4.83
N GLY A 484 -17.71 18.90 4.46
CA GLY A 484 -18.06 18.63 3.08
C GLY A 484 -19.12 17.55 2.97
N ARG A 485 -19.65 17.36 1.75
CA ARG A 485 -20.52 16.23 1.49
C ARG A 485 -19.70 14.96 1.39
N ALA A 486 -20.12 13.92 2.07
CA ALA A 486 -19.51 12.63 2.00
C ALA A 486 -19.69 12.02 0.60
N ARG A 487 -18.60 11.56 0.01
CA ARG A 487 -18.58 10.76 -1.21
C ARG A 487 -18.05 9.38 -0.86
N VAL A 488 -18.93 8.39 -0.83
CA VAL A 488 -18.56 7.00 -0.56
C VAL A 488 -18.05 6.37 -1.83
N VAL A 489 -16.76 6.01 -1.83
CA VAL A 489 -16.08 5.43 -2.98
C VAL A 489 -15.59 4.05 -2.57
N MET A 490 -16.01 3.01 -3.29
CA MET A 490 -15.60 1.62 -3.05
C MET A 490 -14.42 1.21 -3.92
N ASP A 491 -14.32 1.73 -5.14
CA ASP A 491 -13.22 1.52 -6.09
C ASP A 491 -12.75 2.88 -6.62
N PRO A 492 -11.43 3.18 -6.64
CA PRO A 492 -10.92 4.44 -7.16
C PRO A 492 -11.24 4.64 -8.64
N ALA A 493 -11.47 3.58 -9.42
CA ALA A 493 -11.91 3.66 -10.80
C ALA A 493 -13.35 4.17 -10.94
N ASP A 494 -14.20 3.93 -9.95
CA ASP A 494 -15.61 4.38 -9.93
C ASP A 494 -15.75 5.83 -9.46
N ALA A 495 -14.70 6.44 -8.93
CA ALA A 495 -14.72 7.79 -8.37
C ALA A 495 -14.82 8.92 -9.42
N ILE A 496 -15.45 8.66 -10.56
CA ILE A 496 -15.76 9.66 -11.61
C ILE A 496 -16.53 10.87 -11.05
N TYR A 497 -17.13 10.73 -9.86
CA TYR A 497 -18.08 11.69 -9.28
C TYR A 497 -17.60 12.41 -8.02
N LEU A 498 -16.31 12.27 -7.59
CA LEU A 498 -15.81 13.04 -6.45
C LEU A 498 -15.57 14.49 -6.87
N GLU A 499 -16.39 15.38 -6.34
CA GLU A 499 -16.30 16.82 -6.63
C GLU A 499 -15.34 17.53 -5.65
N PRO A 500 -14.72 18.64 -6.07
CA PRO A 500 -13.87 19.44 -5.19
C PRO A 500 -14.60 19.90 -3.92
N GLY A 501 -13.97 19.68 -2.76
CA GLY A 501 -14.55 20.04 -1.46
C GLY A 501 -15.44 18.96 -0.83
N GLU A 502 -15.63 17.82 -1.49
CA GLU A 502 -16.27 16.65 -0.88
C GLU A 502 -15.34 15.94 0.10
N VAL A 503 -15.91 15.15 0.99
CA VAL A 503 -15.17 14.27 1.91
C VAL A 503 -15.13 12.89 1.32
N LEU A 504 -13.92 12.41 1.02
CA LEU A 504 -13.69 11.04 0.54
C LEU A 504 -13.93 10.05 1.69
N VAL A 505 -14.89 9.15 1.52
CA VAL A 505 -15.14 8.03 2.42
C VAL A 505 -14.83 6.72 1.69
N ALA A 506 -13.83 5.98 2.16
CA ALA A 506 -13.33 4.80 1.45
C ALA A 506 -13.13 3.61 2.41
N PRO A 507 -13.19 2.36 1.93
CA PRO A 507 -12.91 1.19 2.78
C PRO A 507 -11.44 1.16 3.20
N ILE A 508 -10.54 1.39 2.26
CA ILE A 508 -9.09 1.42 2.40
C ILE A 508 -8.53 2.20 1.21
N THR A 509 -7.31 2.72 1.30
CA THR A 509 -6.70 3.43 0.17
C THR A 509 -5.32 2.87 -0.18
N ASP A 510 -4.99 2.93 -1.46
CA ASP A 510 -3.70 2.60 -2.04
C ASP A 510 -3.24 3.73 -2.98
N PRO A 511 -2.08 3.65 -3.64
CA PRO A 511 -1.59 4.71 -4.53
C PRO A 511 -2.55 5.13 -5.65
N ALA A 512 -3.44 4.25 -6.11
CA ALA A 512 -4.45 4.61 -7.12
C ALA A 512 -5.46 5.65 -6.61
N TRP A 513 -5.66 5.71 -5.29
CA TRP A 513 -6.54 6.67 -4.65
C TRP A 513 -5.96 8.07 -4.54
N THR A 514 -4.62 8.23 -4.65
CA THR A 514 -3.95 9.52 -4.45
C THR A 514 -4.56 10.67 -5.27
N PRO A 515 -4.96 10.48 -6.53
CA PRO A 515 -5.63 11.54 -7.29
C PRO A 515 -6.94 12.03 -6.67
N LEU A 516 -7.60 11.20 -5.85
CA LEU A 516 -8.87 11.54 -5.19
C LEU A 516 -8.66 12.36 -3.91
N PHE A 517 -7.48 12.28 -3.30
CA PHE A 517 -7.14 13.08 -2.12
C PHE A 517 -7.06 14.57 -2.45
N LEU A 518 -6.52 14.91 -3.62
CA LEU A 518 -6.31 16.31 -4.00
C LEU A 518 -7.61 17.13 -4.01
N PRO A 519 -8.73 16.67 -4.60
CA PRO A 519 -10.01 17.38 -4.56
C PRO A 519 -10.72 17.28 -3.21
N SER A 520 -10.32 16.36 -2.32
CA SER A 520 -11.04 16.09 -1.07
C SER A 520 -10.81 17.17 -0.02
N ALA A 521 -11.88 17.59 0.65
CA ALA A 521 -11.80 18.46 1.83
C ALA A 521 -11.24 17.70 3.05
N ALA A 522 -11.57 16.41 3.16
CA ALA A 522 -11.09 15.48 4.18
C ALA A 522 -11.15 14.05 3.66
N VAL A 523 -10.49 13.13 4.39
CA VAL A 523 -10.47 11.71 4.07
C VAL A 523 -10.88 10.90 5.30
N VAL A 524 -11.78 9.93 5.09
CA VAL A 524 -12.26 8.98 6.10
C VAL A 524 -12.11 7.57 5.56
N VAL A 525 -11.48 6.67 6.30
CA VAL A 525 -11.33 5.27 5.87
C VAL A 525 -11.73 4.29 6.96
N ASN A 526 -12.35 3.17 6.53
CA ASN A 526 -12.73 2.09 7.46
C ASN A 526 -11.49 1.47 8.11
N VAL A 527 -10.45 1.24 7.32
CA VAL A 527 -9.21 0.59 7.77
C VAL A 527 -8.02 1.48 7.46
N GLY A 528 -7.18 1.71 8.46
CA GLY A 528 -5.94 2.47 8.31
C GLY A 528 -5.18 2.56 9.62
N ALA A 529 -3.87 2.71 9.55
CA ALA A 529 -2.99 2.88 10.70
C ALA A 529 -2.17 4.18 10.55
N LEU A 530 -1.42 4.56 11.57
CA LEU A 530 -0.59 5.79 11.57
C LEU A 530 0.44 5.85 10.42
N MET A 531 0.77 4.71 9.83
CA MET A 531 1.70 4.56 8.70
C MET A 531 0.99 4.08 7.44
N SER A 532 -0.35 4.17 7.38
CA SER A 532 -1.15 3.80 6.21
C SER A 532 -1.00 4.79 5.07
N HIS A 533 -1.35 4.35 3.86
CA HIS A 533 -1.38 5.20 2.68
C HIS A 533 -2.26 6.45 2.88
N ALA A 534 -3.48 6.25 3.42
CA ALA A 534 -4.38 7.36 3.71
C ALA A 534 -3.72 8.43 4.58
N VAL A 535 -3.05 8.02 5.65
CA VAL A 535 -2.41 8.93 6.59
C VAL A 535 -1.19 9.61 5.99
N ILE A 536 -0.34 8.87 5.28
CA ILE A 536 0.87 9.41 4.64
C ILE A 536 0.47 10.49 3.63
N VAL A 537 -0.42 10.18 2.69
CA VAL A 537 -0.84 11.11 1.64
C VAL A 537 -1.59 12.31 2.22
N SER A 538 -2.50 12.08 3.18
CA SER A 538 -3.22 13.18 3.83
C SER A 538 -2.29 14.16 4.53
N ARG A 539 -1.23 13.68 5.18
CA ARG A 539 -0.21 14.55 5.82
C ARG A 539 0.59 15.33 4.80
N GLU A 540 1.01 14.69 3.72
CA GLU A 540 1.76 15.34 2.65
C GLU A 540 0.93 16.44 1.96
N LEU A 541 -0.38 16.22 1.85
CA LEU A 541 -1.30 17.16 1.23
C LEU A 541 -1.95 18.14 2.24
N GLY A 542 -1.73 17.94 3.56
CA GLY A 542 -2.32 18.77 4.61
C GLY A 542 -3.86 18.63 4.68
N ILE A 543 -4.40 17.47 4.36
CA ILE A 543 -5.85 17.18 4.32
C ILE A 543 -6.25 16.50 5.63
N PRO A 544 -7.26 17.00 6.38
CA PRO A 544 -7.76 16.32 7.57
C PRO A 544 -8.13 14.87 7.27
N CYS A 545 -7.66 13.94 8.14
CA CYS A 545 -7.87 12.51 7.91
C CYS A 545 -8.20 11.79 9.20
N VAL A 546 -9.25 10.96 9.14
CA VAL A 546 -9.63 10.02 10.21
C VAL A 546 -9.60 8.61 9.64
N VAL A 547 -8.83 7.74 10.27
CA VAL A 547 -8.68 6.33 9.86
C VAL A 547 -9.24 5.39 10.91
N SER A 548 -9.43 4.11 10.54
CA SER A 548 -10.03 3.10 11.44
C SER A 548 -11.43 3.52 11.96
N VAL A 549 -12.21 4.18 11.12
CA VAL A 549 -13.61 4.47 11.40
C VAL A 549 -14.44 3.24 11.02
N GLU A 550 -14.86 2.48 12.03
CA GLU A 550 -15.56 1.22 11.81
C GLU A 550 -16.80 1.41 10.94
N GLU A 551 -16.82 0.68 9.81
CA GLU A 551 -17.92 0.67 8.83
C GLU A 551 -18.33 2.06 8.29
N ALA A 552 -17.36 3.00 8.20
CA ALA A 552 -17.66 4.36 7.70
C ALA A 552 -18.39 4.33 6.35
N THR A 553 -17.96 3.47 5.43
CA THR A 553 -18.57 3.34 4.08
C THR A 553 -20.02 2.84 4.09
N SER A 554 -20.42 2.10 5.11
CA SER A 554 -21.80 1.58 5.26
C SER A 554 -22.65 2.49 6.14
N ARG A 555 -22.02 3.18 7.11
CA ARG A 555 -22.71 4.02 8.10
C ARG A 555 -22.92 5.45 7.63
N ILE A 556 -21.95 6.03 6.92
CA ILE A 556 -22.08 7.41 6.42
C ILE A 556 -22.85 7.38 5.09
N PRO A 557 -24.02 8.05 5.00
CA PRO A 557 -24.75 8.10 3.75
C PRO A 557 -23.96 8.85 2.67
N ASP A 558 -23.97 8.33 1.44
CA ASP A 558 -23.41 9.07 0.30
C ASP A 558 -24.18 10.39 0.13
N GLY A 559 -23.47 11.51 -0.02
CA GLY A 559 -24.03 12.85 -0.11
C GLY A 559 -24.36 13.53 1.24
N ALA A 560 -24.25 12.84 2.38
CA ALA A 560 -24.45 13.44 3.71
C ALA A 560 -23.44 14.56 3.97
N LEU A 561 -23.90 15.67 4.60
CA LEU A 561 -22.96 16.69 5.07
C LEU A 561 -22.29 16.23 6.35
N VAL A 562 -20.96 16.15 6.35
CA VAL A 562 -20.17 15.69 7.50
C VAL A 562 -19.12 16.72 7.92
N GLU A 563 -18.77 16.72 9.20
CA GLU A 563 -17.59 17.39 9.74
C GLU A 563 -16.58 16.33 10.14
N VAL A 564 -15.37 16.43 9.60
CA VAL A 564 -14.24 15.56 9.92
C VAL A 564 -13.26 16.33 10.77
N ASP A 565 -13.08 15.92 12.02
CA ASP A 565 -12.04 16.41 12.91
C ASP A 565 -10.88 15.41 12.97
N GLY A 566 -9.91 15.60 12.08
CA GLY A 566 -8.70 14.80 12.02
C GLY A 566 -7.81 14.94 13.27
N THR A 567 -8.00 15.98 14.09
CA THR A 567 -7.27 16.16 15.36
C THR A 567 -7.87 15.30 16.45
N ALA A 568 -9.19 15.30 16.57
CA ALA A 568 -9.93 14.50 17.56
C ALA A 568 -10.12 13.04 17.09
N GLY A 569 -9.94 12.74 15.81
CA GLY A 569 -10.24 11.42 15.25
C GLY A 569 -11.74 11.14 15.15
N THR A 570 -12.56 12.14 14.83
CA THR A 570 -14.03 12.00 14.79
C THR A 570 -14.62 12.46 13.48
N VAL A 571 -15.75 11.83 13.11
CA VAL A 571 -16.60 12.23 11.98
C VAL A 571 -18.02 12.44 12.50
N THR A 572 -18.53 13.65 12.36
CA THR A 572 -19.90 14.01 12.80
C THR A 572 -20.80 14.17 11.58
N VAL A 573 -21.92 13.47 11.55
CA VAL A 573 -22.96 13.66 10.52
C VAL A 573 -23.78 14.89 10.88
N LEU A 574 -23.78 15.90 9.99
CA LEU A 574 -24.49 17.16 10.20
C LEU A 574 -25.86 17.15 9.53
N GLU A 575 -25.93 16.60 8.29
CA GLU A 575 -27.14 16.43 7.49
C GLU A 575 -27.05 15.08 6.78
N ALA A 576 -28.15 14.36 6.63
CA ALA A 576 -28.19 13.06 5.94
C ALA A 576 -28.72 13.20 4.51
#